data_2c547a089f9b1ca79ffdf4907ccc1c67
#
_entry.id   2c547a089f9b1ca79ffdf4907ccc1c67
#
_cell.length_a   1.000
_cell.length_b   1.000
_cell.length_c   1.000
_cell.angle_alpha   90.00
_cell.angle_beta   90.00
_cell.angle_gamma   90.00
#
_symmetry.space_group_name_H-M   'P 1'
#
loop_
_entity.id
_entity.type
_entity.pdbx_description
1 polymer ?
#
loop_
_entity_poly.entity_id
_entity_poly.type
_entity_poly.pdbx_seq_one_letter_code
_entity_poly.pdbx_strand_id
1 'polypeptide(L)'
;MADFMLEPKIAKLYRDVPLAQLEPYRQFRIEHDFKHVTVGGVTWEYYDLGSGPEARLMLTGALAIPYFDWHHLLRFAETHRVIAPCYPAVDTMDALCDGLAGILRHEGIERAHVQGGSYGGFVAQIFVRRYPAMTASLVLSHTQPTYPDDEGTVKLQRMLRLAKLLPAGALRRMLSLSLNRLMPEKTQDMALQFGIYAELLRVCLSKADILSILARTVDYEAYRFTPDDLVDWPGRILIMMTENDRTTPEEVREDFKRLYPQAQVHLFEGTGHATSWEQADAYRAVINDFLNGLNEA
;
A
#
# COMPACT_ATOMS: atom_id res chain seq x y z
N MET A 1 -11.97 12.78 -15.31
CA MET A 1 -10.63 12.54 -15.94
C MET A 1 -10.81 12.21 -17.43
N ALA A 2 -9.85 12.57 -18.31
CA ALA A 2 -9.90 12.09 -19.69
C ALA A 2 -9.74 10.56 -19.70
N ASP A 3 -10.43 9.89 -20.65
CA ASP A 3 -10.33 8.43 -20.79
C ASP A 3 -8.89 8.04 -21.12
N PHE A 4 -8.22 7.38 -20.17
CA PHE A 4 -6.82 6.94 -20.29
C PHE A 4 -6.60 5.98 -21.48
N MET A 5 -7.66 5.29 -21.93
CA MET A 5 -7.61 4.42 -23.10
C MET A 5 -7.43 5.17 -24.42
N LEU A 6 -7.62 6.50 -24.43
CA LEU A 6 -7.31 7.32 -25.60
C LEU A 6 -5.82 7.51 -25.82
N GLU A 7 -4.97 7.20 -24.81
CA GLU A 7 -3.52 7.22 -24.98
C GLU A 7 -3.01 5.90 -25.60
N PRO A 8 -2.47 5.91 -26.83
CA PRO A 8 -2.08 4.66 -27.53
C PRO A 8 -1.05 3.81 -26.78
N LYS A 9 -0.18 4.45 -25.99
CA LYS A 9 0.82 3.74 -25.17
C LYS A 9 0.17 2.94 -24.04
N ILE A 10 -0.87 3.49 -23.41
CA ILE A 10 -1.61 2.86 -22.34
C ILE A 10 -2.56 1.81 -22.92
N ALA A 11 -3.36 2.15 -23.92
CA ALA A 11 -4.28 1.21 -24.59
C ALA A 11 -3.60 -0.09 -25.01
N LYS A 12 -2.35 -0.02 -25.47
CA LYS A 12 -1.56 -1.21 -25.84
C LYS A 12 -1.31 -2.17 -24.66
N LEU A 13 -1.28 -1.68 -23.42
CA LEU A 13 -1.06 -2.52 -22.23
C LEU A 13 -2.30 -3.32 -21.86
N TYR A 14 -3.48 -2.88 -22.27
CA TYR A 14 -4.77 -3.48 -21.97
C TYR A 14 -5.41 -4.25 -23.14
N ARG A 15 -4.72 -4.36 -24.29
CA ARG A 15 -5.30 -4.96 -25.51
C ARG A 15 -5.77 -6.41 -25.34
N ASP A 16 -5.13 -7.16 -24.44
CA ASP A 16 -5.41 -8.56 -24.17
C ASP A 16 -6.31 -8.77 -22.92
N VAL A 17 -6.78 -7.67 -22.30
CA VAL A 17 -7.66 -7.69 -21.13
C VAL A 17 -9.10 -7.88 -21.62
N PRO A 18 -9.86 -8.84 -21.07
CA PRO A 18 -11.28 -9.00 -21.40
C PRO A 18 -12.08 -7.72 -21.10
N LEU A 19 -12.97 -7.34 -22.01
CA LEU A 19 -13.79 -6.13 -21.83
C LEU A 19 -14.61 -6.16 -20.53
N ALA A 20 -15.08 -7.34 -20.11
CA ALA A 20 -15.80 -7.49 -18.84
C ALA A 20 -14.97 -7.11 -17.60
N GLN A 21 -13.65 -7.23 -17.66
CA GLN A 21 -12.74 -6.77 -16.59
C GLN A 21 -12.34 -5.30 -16.79
N LEU A 22 -12.09 -4.91 -18.06
CA LEU A 22 -11.57 -3.60 -18.39
C LEU A 22 -12.61 -2.48 -18.19
N GLU A 23 -13.86 -2.70 -18.59
CA GLU A 23 -14.87 -1.64 -18.60
C GLU A 23 -15.24 -1.12 -17.21
N PRO A 24 -15.41 -1.97 -16.15
CA PRO A 24 -15.61 -1.46 -14.79
C PRO A 24 -14.41 -0.63 -14.27
N TYR A 25 -13.17 -1.03 -14.59
CA TYR A 25 -11.99 -0.27 -14.22
C TYR A 25 -11.90 1.06 -14.98
N ARG A 26 -12.20 1.05 -16.27
CA ARG A 26 -12.25 2.27 -17.10
C ARG A 26 -13.28 3.25 -16.57
N GLN A 27 -14.47 2.75 -16.22
CA GLN A 27 -15.53 3.56 -15.60
C GLN A 27 -15.06 4.17 -14.28
N PHE A 28 -14.45 3.38 -13.40
CA PHE A 28 -13.85 3.87 -12.17
C PHE A 28 -12.88 5.03 -12.42
N ARG A 29 -11.97 4.89 -13.39
CA ARG A 29 -10.97 5.92 -13.73
C ARG A 29 -11.56 7.19 -14.33
N ILE A 30 -12.73 7.11 -14.99
CA ILE A 30 -13.45 8.24 -15.55
C ILE A 30 -14.26 8.98 -14.48
N GLU A 31 -14.92 8.24 -13.59
CA GLU A 31 -15.83 8.81 -12.59
C GLU A 31 -15.11 9.38 -11.36
N HIS A 32 -13.89 8.93 -11.08
CA HIS A 32 -13.16 9.33 -9.88
C HIS A 32 -11.86 10.05 -10.23
N ASP A 33 -11.84 11.34 -9.95
CA ASP A 33 -10.63 12.17 -10.06
C ASP A 33 -9.85 12.19 -8.73
N PHE A 34 -8.54 12.40 -8.83
CA PHE A 34 -7.75 12.70 -7.64
C PHE A 34 -8.09 14.10 -7.11
N LYS A 35 -8.29 14.18 -5.80
CA LYS A 35 -8.20 15.45 -5.07
C LYS A 35 -6.73 15.84 -4.89
N HIS A 36 -6.50 17.11 -4.67
CA HIS A 36 -5.15 17.67 -4.48
C HIS A 36 -5.10 18.53 -3.23
N VAL A 37 -4.02 18.42 -2.47
CA VAL A 37 -3.71 19.30 -1.35
C VAL A 37 -2.20 19.55 -1.27
N THR A 38 -1.79 20.74 -0.83
CA THR A 38 -0.38 21.03 -0.56
C THR A 38 -0.12 20.91 0.94
N VAL A 39 0.77 19.99 1.31
CA VAL A 39 1.21 19.79 2.70
C VAL A 39 2.73 19.92 2.74
N GLY A 40 3.24 20.81 3.59
CA GLY A 40 4.68 21.02 3.74
C GLY A 40 5.38 21.46 2.44
N GLY A 41 4.67 22.15 1.53
CA GLY A 41 5.20 22.54 0.21
C GLY A 41 5.20 21.44 -0.85
N VAL A 42 4.70 20.25 -0.55
CA VAL A 42 4.54 19.11 -1.47
C VAL A 42 3.08 18.98 -1.87
N THR A 43 2.82 18.83 -3.17
CA THR A 43 1.46 18.53 -3.67
C THR A 43 1.20 17.04 -3.54
N TRP A 44 0.07 16.70 -2.92
CA TRP A 44 -0.44 15.36 -2.71
C TRP A 44 -1.65 15.13 -3.56
N GLU A 45 -1.72 13.98 -4.18
CA GLU A 45 -2.88 13.48 -4.91
C GLU A 45 -3.48 12.32 -4.12
N TYR A 46 -4.81 12.25 -4.04
CA TYR A 46 -5.49 11.17 -3.32
C TYR A 46 -6.92 10.99 -3.81
N TYR A 47 -7.41 9.78 -3.71
CA TYR A 47 -8.85 9.52 -3.79
C TYR A 47 -9.52 9.80 -2.44
N ASP A 48 -10.72 10.36 -2.51
CA ASP A 48 -11.65 10.52 -1.40
C ASP A 48 -12.99 9.95 -1.86
N LEU A 49 -13.29 8.72 -1.44
CA LEU A 49 -14.40 7.93 -1.94
C LEU A 49 -15.34 7.54 -0.79
N GLY A 50 -16.64 7.45 -1.09
CA GLY A 50 -17.65 7.09 -0.11
C GLY A 50 -17.93 8.22 0.88
N SER A 51 -18.90 7.97 1.78
CA SER A 51 -19.39 8.95 2.77
C SER A 51 -19.80 8.29 4.09
N GLY A 52 -19.26 7.10 4.37
CA GLY A 52 -19.53 6.40 5.62
C GLY A 52 -19.06 7.19 6.84
N PRO A 53 -19.59 6.87 8.03
CA PRO A 53 -19.33 7.62 9.27
C PRO A 53 -17.88 7.46 9.76
N GLU A 54 -17.21 6.38 9.38
CA GLU A 54 -15.84 6.08 9.75
C GLU A 54 -14.92 6.22 8.54
N ALA A 55 -13.71 6.73 8.78
CA ALA A 55 -12.71 6.90 7.72
C ALA A 55 -11.71 5.74 7.70
N ARG A 56 -11.29 5.36 6.48
CA ARG A 56 -10.16 4.46 6.22
C ARG A 56 -9.07 5.21 5.49
N LEU A 57 -7.84 5.10 5.98
CA LEU A 57 -6.63 5.49 5.25
C LEU A 57 -6.04 4.24 4.61
N MET A 58 -6.20 4.10 3.30
CA MET A 58 -5.68 2.95 2.55
C MET A 58 -4.33 3.28 1.93
N LEU A 59 -3.30 2.65 2.46
CA LEU A 59 -1.91 2.84 2.07
C LEU A 59 -1.52 1.80 1.03
N THR A 60 -1.24 2.27 -0.18
CA THR A 60 -0.87 1.41 -1.31
C THR A 60 0.55 0.85 -1.17
N GLY A 61 0.86 -0.20 -1.94
CA GLY A 61 2.17 -0.83 -2.00
C GLY A 61 3.25 0.03 -2.70
N ALA A 62 4.36 -0.60 -3.06
CA ALA A 62 5.53 0.07 -3.66
C ALA A 62 5.27 0.72 -5.03
N LEU A 63 4.12 0.48 -5.66
CA LEU A 63 3.75 1.16 -6.90
C LEU A 63 3.21 2.59 -6.67
N ALA A 64 3.04 2.99 -5.43
CA ALA A 64 2.77 4.36 -4.97
C ALA A 64 1.49 5.02 -5.49
N ILE A 65 0.66 4.34 -6.27
CA ILE A 65 -0.57 4.88 -6.87
C ILE A 65 -1.76 3.98 -6.51
N PRO A 66 -2.82 4.51 -5.88
CA PRO A 66 -3.86 3.72 -5.23
C PRO A 66 -4.85 3.04 -6.19
N TYR A 67 -4.97 3.44 -7.45
CA TYR A 67 -5.87 2.76 -8.37
C TYR A 67 -5.43 1.32 -8.74
N PHE A 68 -4.25 0.92 -8.27
CA PHE A 68 -3.85 -0.48 -8.27
C PHE A 68 -4.82 -1.36 -7.45
N ASP A 69 -5.36 -0.78 -6.39
CA ASP A 69 -6.31 -1.41 -5.48
C ASP A 69 -7.76 -0.96 -5.72
N TRP A 70 -8.08 -0.41 -6.92
CA TRP A 70 -9.36 0.23 -7.26
C TRP A 70 -10.61 -0.55 -6.81
N HIS A 71 -10.57 -1.86 -6.96
CA HIS A 71 -11.67 -2.75 -6.61
C HIS A 71 -11.92 -2.77 -5.09
N HIS A 72 -10.85 -2.75 -4.28
CA HIS A 72 -10.97 -2.64 -2.82
C HIS A 72 -11.44 -1.25 -2.42
N LEU A 73 -10.94 -0.21 -3.09
CA LEU A 73 -11.35 1.17 -2.82
C LEU A 73 -12.86 1.33 -2.96
N LEU A 74 -13.44 0.86 -4.06
CA LEU A 74 -14.89 0.94 -4.28
C LEU A 74 -15.68 0.14 -3.24
N ARG A 75 -15.26 -1.10 -2.94
CA ARG A 75 -15.98 -1.95 -2.00
C ARG A 75 -15.94 -1.41 -0.56
N PHE A 76 -14.83 -0.86 -0.15
CA PHE A 76 -14.77 -0.22 1.17
C PHE A 76 -15.49 1.13 1.21
N ALA A 77 -15.58 1.83 0.09
CA ALA A 77 -16.33 3.08 -0.02
C ALA A 77 -17.86 2.91 0.11
N GLU A 78 -18.37 1.67 -0.03
CA GLU A 78 -19.80 1.38 0.21
C GLU A 78 -20.22 1.63 1.68
N THR A 79 -19.28 1.50 2.62
CA THR A 79 -19.56 1.58 4.07
C THR A 79 -18.72 2.62 4.81
N HIS A 80 -17.61 3.05 4.26
CA HIS A 80 -16.64 3.95 4.89
C HIS A 80 -16.33 5.14 3.97
N ARG A 81 -15.77 6.20 4.54
CA ARG A 81 -15.07 7.23 3.77
C ARG A 81 -13.63 6.78 3.56
N VAL A 82 -13.20 6.55 2.33
CA VAL A 82 -11.89 6.00 1.98
C VAL A 82 -10.98 7.09 1.44
N ILE A 83 -9.88 7.33 2.15
CA ILE A 83 -8.78 8.19 1.69
C ILE A 83 -7.65 7.28 1.19
N ALA A 84 -7.32 7.41 -0.08
CA ALA A 84 -6.28 6.58 -0.70
C ALA A 84 -5.25 7.47 -1.44
N PRO A 85 -4.12 7.82 -0.80
CA PRO A 85 -3.14 8.74 -1.33
C PRO A 85 -2.18 8.10 -2.32
N CYS A 86 -1.75 8.87 -3.33
CA CYS A 86 -0.50 8.64 -4.04
C CYS A 86 0.68 9.04 -3.15
N TYR A 87 1.82 8.38 -3.35
CA TYR A 87 3.04 8.77 -2.63
C TYR A 87 3.89 9.68 -3.52
N PRO A 88 4.06 10.95 -3.18
CA PRO A 88 4.96 11.83 -3.88
C PRO A 88 6.43 11.45 -3.64
N ALA A 89 7.33 12.05 -4.41
CA ALA A 89 8.76 11.83 -4.30
C ALA A 89 9.37 12.53 -3.07
N VAL A 90 8.99 12.07 -1.87
CA VAL A 90 9.62 12.43 -0.59
C VAL A 90 10.54 11.30 -0.12
N ASP A 91 11.69 11.62 0.46
CA ASP A 91 12.78 10.66 0.66
C ASP A 91 12.77 9.96 2.04
N THR A 92 11.92 10.40 2.98
CA THR A 92 11.83 9.83 4.33
C THR A 92 10.43 9.34 4.66
N MET A 93 10.35 8.33 5.51
CA MET A 93 9.08 7.82 6.03
C MET A 93 8.35 8.86 6.88
N ASP A 94 9.10 9.66 7.66
CA ASP A 94 8.54 10.76 8.45
C ASP A 94 7.84 11.79 7.56
N ALA A 95 8.50 12.24 6.49
CA ALA A 95 7.90 13.20 5.55
C ALA A 95 6.67 12.61 4.84
N LEU A 96 6.70 11.31 4.53
CA LEU A 96 5.53 10.62 3.97
C LEU A 96 4.38 10.61 4.98
N CYS A 97 4.61 10.20 6.22
CA CYS A 97 3.59 10.14 7.28
C CYS A 97 3.06 11.54 7.64
N ASP A 98 3.91 12.58 7.66
CA ASP A 98 3.49 13.97 7.90
C ASP A 98 2.52 14.45 6.81
N GLY A 99 2.80 14.11 5.56
CA GLY A 99 1.90 14.41 4.45
C GLY A 99 0.56 13.68 4.54
N LEU A 100 0.58 12.39 4.88
CA LEU A 100 -0.64 11.60 5.11
C LEU A 100 -1.51 12.18 6.23
N ALA A 101 -0.89 12.55 7.36
CA ALA A 101 -1.59 13.24 8.44
C ALA A 101 -2.12 14.62 8.00
N GLY A 102 -1.37 15.31 7.14
CA GLY A 102 -1.81 16.57 6.52
C GLY A 102 -3.06 16.41 5.65
N ILE A 103 -3.15 15.34 4.86
CA ILE A 103 -4.35 15.01 4.07
C ILE A 103 -5.54 14.78 5.01
N LEU A 104 -5.40 13.95 6.04
CA LEU A 104 -6.49 13.68 6.98
C LEU A 104 -6.97 14.95 7.66
N ARG A 105 -6.07 15.83 8.12
CA ARG A 105 -6.43 17.12 8.72
C ARG A 105 -7.15 18.04 7.73
N HIS A 106 -6.70 18.09 6.47
CA HIS A 106 -7.32 18.88 5.41
C HIS A 106 -8.78 18.43 5.16
N GLU A 107 -9.02 17.12 5.22
CA GLU A 107 -10.34 16.53 5.02
C GLU A 107 -11.18 16.50 6.31
N GLY A 108 -10.70 17.08 7.42
CA GLY A 108 -11.40 17.12 8.70
C GLY A 108 -11.54 15.75 9.37
N ILE A 109 -10.65 14.81 9.05
CA ILE A 109 -10.67 13.46 9.61
C ILE A 109 -9.75 13.43 10.82
N GLU A 110 -10.34 13.29 12.01
CA GLU A 110 -9.58 13.22 13.27
C GLU A 110 -8.96 11.85 13.48
N ARG A 111 -9.68 10.78 13.12
CA ARG A 111 -9.23 9.38 13.26
C ARG A 111 -9.63 8.55 12.05
N ALA A 112 -8.77 7.61 11.65
CA ALA A 112 -9.01 6.68 10.56
C ALA A 112 -8.53 5.27 10.92
N HIS A 113 -9.19 4.26 10.37
CA HIS A 113 -8.65 2.90 10.31
C HIS A 113 -7.52 2.89 9.28
N VAL A 114 -6.30 2.64 9.73
CA VAL A 114 -5.11 2.65 8.86
C VAL A 114 -4.85 1.25 8.36
N GLN A 115 -4.88 1.09 7.04
CA GLN A 115 -4.65 -0.19 6.38
C GLN A 115 -3.48 -0.08 5.41
N GLY A 116 -2.51 -1.00 5.51
CA GLY A 116 -1.37 -1.06 4.59
C GLY A 116 -0.95 -2.48 4.27
N GLY A 117 -0.73 -2.75 2.98
CA GLY A 117 -0.19 -4.01 2.49
C GLY A 117 1.24 -3.83 1.95
N SER A 118 2.10 -4.85 2.12
CA SER A 118 3.46 -4.82 1.62
C SER A 118 4.19 -3.54 2.07
N TYR A 119 4.70 -2.74 1.14
CA TYR A 119 5.30 -1.43 1.43
C TYR A 119 4.35 -0.47 2.16
N GLY A 120 3.05 -0.47 1.85
CA GLY A 120 2.05 0.30 2.60
C GLY A 120 1.98 -0.10 4.07
N GLY A 121 2.30 -1.34 4.40
CA GLY A 121 2.43 -1.82 5.78
C GLY A 121 3.64 -1.22 6.50
N PHE A 122 4.75 -0.94 5.81
CA PHE A 122 5.87 -0.19 6.39
C PHE A 122 5.42 1.21 6.81
N VAL A 123 4.72 1.88 5.90
CA VAL A 123 4.19 3.23 6.17
C VAL A 123 3.18 3.21 7.33
N ALA A 124 2.27 2.22 7.36
CA ALA A 124 1.26 2.08 8.40
C ALA A 124 1.87 1.90 9.79
N GLN A 125 2.92 1.08 9.91
CA GLN A 125 3.62 0.83 11.18
C GLN A 125 4.28 2.09 11.74
N ILE A 126 4.84 2.95 10.89
CA ILE A 126 5.40 4.24 11.30
C ILE A 126 4.27 5.23 11.59
N PHE A 127 3.23 5.26 10.76
CA PHE A 127 2.12 6.19 10.91
C PHE A 127 1.42 6.04 12.27
N VAL A 128 1.11 4.82 12.71
CA VAL A 128 0.46 4.58 14.01
C VAL A 128 1.34 5.04 15.18
N ARG A 129 2.66 4.88 15.09
CA ARG A 129 3.59 5.33 16.15
C ARG A 129 3.73 6.84 16.19
N ARG A 130 3.73 7.46 15.03
CA ARG A 130 3.88 8.91 14.89
C ARG A 130 2.57 9.66 15.17
N TYR A 131 1.44 9.08 14.81
CA TYR A 131 0.10 9.64 14.91
C TYR A 131 -0.90 8.69 15.59
N PRO A 132 -0.62 8.21 16.83
CA PRO A 132 -1.49 7.24 17.49
C PRO A 132 -2.91 7.78 17.72
N ALA A 133 -3.06 9.08 18.02
CA ALA A 133 -4.36 9.72 18.20
C ALA A 133 -5.20 9.77 16.92
N MET A 134 -4.56 9.79 15.74
CA MET A 134 -5.25 9.79 14.44
C MET A 134 -5.53 8.38 13.93
N THR A 135 -5.08 7.32 14.63
CA THR A 135 -5.22 5.94 14.20
C THR A 135 -6.26 5.23 15.07
N ALA A 136 -7.37 4.81 14.47
CA ALA A 136 -8.45 4.09 15.15
C ALA A 136 -8.15 2.60 15.31
N SER A 137 -7.65 1.98 14.24
CA SER A 137 -7.15 0.60 14.22
C SER A 137 -6.06 0.47 13.17
N LEU A 138 -5.29 -0.63 13.22
CA LEU A 138 -4.19 -0.91 12.30
C LEU A 138 -4.44 -2.27 11.62
N VAL A 139 -4.44 -2.27 10.29
CA VAL A 139 -4.52 -3.48 9.47
C VAL A 139 -3.23 -3.61 8.65
N LEU A 140 -2.49 -4.66 8.91
CA LEU A 140 -1.21 -4.98 8.27
C LEU A 140 -1.35 -6.26 7.45
N SER A 141 -1.01 -6.18 6.16
CA SER A 141 -1.19 -7.29 5.24
C SER A 141 0.09 -7.58 4.47
N HIS A 142 0.55 -8.85 4.50
CA HIS A 142 1.69 -9.31 3.68
C HIS A 142 2.90 -8.35 3.76
N THR A 143 3.21 -7.91 4.97
CA THR A 143 4.28 -6.96 5.29
C THR A 143 5.18 -7.54 6.38
N GLN A 144 6.24 -6.84 6.73
CA GLN A 144 7.22 -7.31 7.70
C GLN A 144 7.61 -6.19 8.67
N PRO A 145 8.12 -6.53 9.87
CA PRO A 145 8.70 -5.55 10.77
C PRO A 145 10.03 -5.04 10.24
N THR A 146 10.60 -4.04 10.91
CA THR A 146 11.98 -3.63 10.65
C THR A 146 12.95 -4.70 11.15
N TYR A 147 14.02 -4.92 10.39
CA TYR A 147 15.13 -5.78 10.79
C TYR A 147 16.38 -4.91 10.89
N PRO A 148 16.71 -4.41 12.11
CA PRO A 148 17.91 -3.63 12.32
C PRO A 148 19.16 -4.48 12.07
N ASP A 149 19.60 -4.52 10.83
CA ASP A 149 20.84 -5.14 10.40
C ASP A 149 21.74 -4.07 9.77
N ASP A 150 22.84 -3.76 10.44
CA ASP A 150 23.76 -2.73 9.98
C ASP A 150 24.39 -3.10 8.63
N GLU A 151 24.67 -4.37 8.36
CA GLU A 151 25.22 -4.82 7.07
C GLU A 151 24.18 -4.70 5.97
N GLY A 152 22.94 -5.13 6.22
CA GLY A 152 21.80 -5.00 5.30
C GLY A 152 21.52 -3.53 4.99
N THR A 153 21.46 -2.69 5.98
CA THR A 153 21.27 -1.24 5.83
C THR A 153 22.37 -0.60 4.99
N VAL A 154 23.65 -0.92 5.23
CA VAL A 154 24.78 -0.43 4.43
C VAL A 154 24.68 -0.89 2.98
N LYS A 155 24.26 -2.13 2.75
CA LYS A 155 24.05 -2.69 1.39
C LYS A 155 22.94 -1.93 0.66
N LEU A 156 21.80 -1.68 1.31
CA LEU A 156 20.70 -0.90 0.75
C LEU A 156 21.12 0.54 0.43
N GLN A 157 21.86 1.20 1.31
CA GLN A 157 22.39 2.54 1.07
C GLN A 157 23.33 2.57 -0.14
N ARG A 158 24.20 1.55 -0.31
CA ARG A 158 25.06 1.43 -1.51
C ARG A 158 24.23 1.24 -2.76
N MET A 159 23.20 0.38 -2.71
CA MET A 159 22.27 0.20 -3.81
C MET A 159 21.58 1.52 -4.21
N LEU A 160 21.09 2.28 -3.24
CA LEU A 160 20.46 3.58 -3.49
C LEU A 160 21.43 4.56 -4.16
N ARG A 161 22.70 4.63 -3.70
CA ARG A 161 23.73 5.49 -4.34
C ARG A 161 23.97 5.10 -5.81
N LEU A 162 24.07 3.81 -6.11
CA LEU A 162 24.23 3.32 -7.47
C LEU A 162 22.97 3.56 -8.32
N ALA A 163 21.78 3.35 -7.74
CA ALA A 163 20.51 3.58 -8.42
C ALA A 163 20.37 5.04 -8.90
N LYS A 164 20.88 6.02 -8.16
CA LYS A 164 20.87 7.44 -8.56
C LYS A 164 21.60 7.67 -9.89
N LEU A 165 22.59 6.86 -10.23
CA LEU A 165 23.38 6.96 -11.47
C LEU A 165 22.69 6.27 -12.66
N LEU A 166 21.70 5.41 -12.42
CA LEU A 166 21.03 4.65 -13.47
C LEU A 166 19.99 5.49 -14.22
N PRO A 167 19.80 5.24 -15.53
CA PRO A 167 18.69 5.84 -16.27
C PRO A 167 17.35 5.25 -15.81
N ALA A 168 16.25 6.00 -15.97
CA ALA A 168 14.89 5.61 -15.54
C ALA A 168 14.48 4.21 -16.04
N GLY A 169 14.82 3.86 -17.29
CA GLY A 169 14.51 2.55 -17.87
C GLY A 169 15.18 1.38 -17.14
N ALA A 170 16.43 1.56 -16.70
CA ALA A 170 17.15 0.53 -15.92
C ALA A 170 16.54 0.36 -14.53
N LEU A 171 16.15 1.47 -13.87
CA LEU A 171 15.49 1.44 -12.58
C LEU A 171 14.12 0.75 -12.65
N ARG A 172 13.30 1.09 -13.65
CA ARG A 172 12.02 0.42 -13.89
C ARG A 172 12.18 -1.08 -14.11
N ARG A 173 13.20 -1.49 -14.89
CA ARG A 173 13.50 -2.90 -15.11
C ARG A 173 13.92 -3.60 -13.81
N MET A 174 14.76 -2.97 -13.02
CA MET A 174 15.19 -3.50 -11.71
C MET A 174 14.00 -3.68 -10.77
N LEU A 175 13.16 -2.65 -10.63
CA LEU A 175 11.94 -2.70 -9.82
C LEU A 175 10.98 -3.79 -10.33
N SER A 176 10.76 -3.87 -11.64
CA SER A 176 9.93 -4.91 -12.25
C SER A 176 10.44 -6.32 -11.94
N LEU A 177 11.74 -6.58 -12.05
CA LEU A 177 12.33 -7.88 -11.72
C LEU A 177 12.18 -8.25 -10.25
N SER A 178 12.25 -7.26 -9.35
CA SER A 178 12.01 -7.46 -7.92
C SER A 178 10.54 -7.80 -7.65
N LEU A 179 9.62 -6.99 -8.14
CA LEU A 179 8.18 -7.15 -7.89
C LEU A 179 7.57 -8.37 -8.61
N ASN A 180 8.05 -8.73 -9.80
CA ASN A 180 7.56 -9.92 -10.53
C ASN A 180 7.71 -11.23 -9.74
N ARG A 181 8.64 -11.28 -8.77
CA ARG A 181 8.81 -12.46 -7.90
C ARG A 181 7.67 -12.62 -6.89
N LEU A 182 6.91 -11.55 -6.68
CA LEU A 182 5.79 -11.47 -5.74
C LEU A 182 4.44 -11.61 -6.44
N MET A 183 4.44 -11.57 -7.79
CA MET A 183 3.21 -11.69 -8.56
C MET A 183 2.73 -13.15 -8.60
N PRO A 184 1.39 -13.37 -8.61
CA PRO A 184 0.82 -14.68 -8.85
C PRO A 184 1.07 -15.15 -10.28
N GLU A 185 0.69 -16.38 -10.59
CA GLU A 185 0.68 -16.85 -11.97
C GLU A 185 -0.26 -15.99 -12.83
N LYS A 186 0.21 -15.68 -14.04
CA LYS A 186 -0.57 -14.90 -14.98
C LYS A 186 -1.69 -15.75 -15.58
N THR A 187 -2.90 -15.59 -15.06
CA THR A 187 -4.12 -16.19 -15.59
C THR A 187 -4.94 -15.16 -16.36
N GLN A 188 -5.97 -15.62 -17.10
CA GLN A 188 -6.89 -14.73 -17.79
C GLN A 188 -7.72 -13.88 -16.79
N ASP A 189 -8.02 -14.41 -15.62
CA ASP A 189 -8.77 -13.71 -14.57
C ASP A 189 -7.94 -12.56 -13.95
N MET A 190 -6.63 -12.64 -14.04
CA MET A 190 -5.68 -11.62 -13.56
C MET A 190 -5.22 -10.64 -14.64
N ALA A 191 -5.80 -10.72 -15.87
CA ALA A 191 -5.32 -9.92 -17.00
C ALA A 191 -5.36 -8.41 -16.74
N LEU A 192 -6.41 -7.92 -16.10
CA LEU A 192 -6.55 -6.51 -15.73
C LEU A 192 -5.47 -6.06 -14.76
N GLN A 193 -5.24 -6.80 -13.68
CA GLN A 193 -4.24 -6.49 -12.66
C GLN A 193 -2.84 -6.41 -13.26
N PHE A 194 -2.49 -7.33 -14.17
CA PHE A 194 -1.23 -7.25 -14.90
C PHE A 194 -1.17 -6.07 -15.87
N GLY A 195 -2.30 -5.65 -16.45
CA GLY A 195 -2.40 -4.43 -17.26
C GLY A 195 -2.10 -3.19 -16.43
N ILE A 196 -2.76 -3.04 -15.28
CA ILE A 196 -2.55 -1.94 -14.33
C ILE A 196 -1.09 -1.93 -13.83
N TYR A 197 -0.58 -3.09 -13.42
CA TYR A 197 0.81 -3.23 -13.00
C TYR A 197 1.80 -2.76 -14.08
N ALA A 198 1.55 -3.14 -15.33
CA ALA A 198 2.40 -2.71 -16.45
C ALA A 198 2.28 -1.20 -16.73
N GLU A 199 1.10 -0.60 -16.59
CA GLU A 199 0.89 0.85 -16.69
C GLU A 199 1.71 1.59 -15.64
N LEU A 200 1.56 1.22 -14.37
CA LEU A 200 2.27 1.85 -13.26
C LEU A 200 3.78 1.82 -13.45
N LEU A 201 4.34 0.67 -13.76
CA LEU A 201 5.78 0.50 -13.95
C LEU A 201 6.33 1.20 -15.19
N ARG A 202 5.59 1.18 -16.31
CA ARG A 202 6.15 1.61 -17.60
C ARG A 202 5.82 3.06 -17.95
N VAL A 203 4.69 3.56 -17.43
CA VAL A 203 4.17 4.88 -17.80
C VAL A 203 4.19 5.84 -16.62
N CYS A 204 3.64 5.43 -15.46
CA CYS A 204 3.38 6.36 -14.37
C CYS A 204 4.61 6.67 -13.52
N LEU A 205 5.36 5.65 -13.08
CA LEU A 205 6.50 5.86 -12.18
C LEU A 205 7.65 6.59 -12.86
N SER A 206 7.97 7.77 -12.37
CA SER A 206 9.17 8.51 -12.75
C SER A 206 10.44 7.95 -12.09
N LYS A 207 11.61 8.46 -12.51
CA LYS A 207 12.87 8.14 -11.83
C LYS A 207 12.85 8.63 -10.37
N ALA A 208 12.28 9.80 -10.11
CA ALA A 208 12.20 10.39 -8.79
C ALA A 208 11.35 9.51 -7.85
N ASP A 209 10.20 9.01 -8.32
CA ASP A 209 9.32 8.13 -7.54
C ASP A 209 10.05 6.85 -7.14
N ILE A 210 10.74 6.19 -8.08
CA ILE A 210 11.48 4.95 -7.80
C ILE A 210 12.61 5.20 -6.80
N LEU A 211 13.37 6.29 -6.96
CA LEU A 211 14.45 6.63 -6.03
C LEU A 211 13.92 6.96 -4.63
N SER A 212 12.80 7.64 -4.56
CA SER A 212 12.15 7.98 -3.29
C SER A 212 11.59 6.73 -2.57
N ILE A 213 11.00 5.78 -3.31
CA ILE A 213 10.60 4.47 -2.76
C ILE A 213 11.81 3.74 -2.17
N LEU A 214 12.93 3.70 -2.90
CA LEU A 214 14.16 3.08 -2.41
C LEU A 214 14.75 3.82 -1.19
N ALA A 215 14.73 5.16 -1.21
CA ALA A 215 15.21 5.97 -0.09
C ALA A 215 14.40 5.71 1.19
N ARG A 216 13.07 5.69 1.07
CA ARG A 216 12.18 5.37 2.19
C ARG A 216 12.29 3.93 2.66
N THR A 217 12.60 2.98 1.78
CA THR A 217 12.89 1.60 2.19
C THR A 217 14.16 1.55 3.06
N VAL A 218 15.21 2.28 2.65
CA VAL A 218 16.44 2.42 3.47
C VAL A 218 16.15 3.09 4.80
N ASP A 219 15.32 4.14 4.79
CA ASP A 219 14.92 4.89 5.99
C ASP A 219 14.11 4.01 6.95
N TYR A 220 13.20 3.16 6.42
CA TYR A 220 12.42 2.20 7.20
C TYR A 220 13.30 1.24 8.01
N GLU A 221 14.38 0.73 7.42
CA GLU A 221 15.30 -0.18 8.10
C GLU A 221 16.08 0.48 9.26
N ALA A 222 16.06 1.81 9.35
CA ALA A 222 16.65 2.53 10.48
C ALA A 222 15.76 2.57 11.72
N TYR A 223 14.46 2.31 11.59
CA TYR A 223 13.54 2.29 12.74
C TYR A 223 13.79 1.08 13.63
N ARG A 224 13.50 1.25 14.91
CA ARG A 224 13.63 0.20 15.94
C ARG A 224 12.30 0.11 16.67
N PHE A 225 11.48 -0.85 16.26
CA PHE A 225 10.17 -1.09 16.86
C PHE A 225 10.30 -2.10 18.00
N THR A 226 9.53 -1.86 19.05
CA THR A 226 9.40 -2.75 20.20
C THR A 226 7.94 -3.04 20.51
N PRO A 227 7.61 -4.14 21.18
CA PRO A 227 6.23 -4.43 21.60
C PRO A 227 5.63 -3.33 22.48
N ASP A 228 6.48 -2.59 23.22
CA ASP A 228 6.04 -1.55 24.15
C ASP A 228 5.63 -0.25 23.47
N ASP A 229 6.02 -0.03 22.21
CA ASP A 229 5.72 1.23 21.48
C ASP A 229 4.21 1.53 21.40
N LEU A 230 3.37 0.50 21.42
CA LEU A 230 1.92 0.63 21.26
C LEU A 230 1.15 0.07 22.48
N VAL A 231 1.79 -0.10 23.63
CA VAL A 231 1.16 -0.68 24.85
C VAL A 231 0.01 0.19 25.35
N ASP A 232 0.16 1.53 25.29
CA ASP A 232 -0.86 2.50 25.73
C ASP A 232 -1.80 2.95 24.59
N TRP A 233 -1.58 2.47 23.37
CA TRP A 233 -2.45 2.80 22.25
C TRP A 233 -3.71 1.92 22.28
N PRO A 234 -4.92 2.52 22.36
CA PRO A 234 -6.16 1.79 22.58
C PRO A 234 -6.71 1.08 21.33
N GLY A 235 -6.08 1.29 20.17
CA GLY A 235 -6.53 0.68 18.92
C GLY A 235 -6.19 -0.80 18.84
N ARG A 236 -6.97 -1.54 18.02
CA ARG A 236 -6.72 -2.97 17.75
C ARG A 236 -5.89 -3.16 16.49
N ILE A 237 -5.19 -4.28 16.41
CA ILE A 237 -4.32 -4.63 15.28
C ILE A 237 -4.82 -5.93 14.64
N LEU A 238 -4.96 -5.91 13.31
CA LEU A 238 -5.13 -7.10 12.49
C LEU A 238 -3.87 -7.31 11.64
N ILE A 239 -3.32 -8.51 11.68
CA ILE A 239 -2.22 -8.95 10.83
C ILE A 239 -2.73 -10.05 9.91
N MET A 240 -2.59 -9.86 8.61
CA MET A 240 -2.96 -10.82 7.58
C MET A 240 -1.71 -11.34 6.88
N MET A 241 -1.56 -12.64 6.84
CA MET A 241 -0.38 -13.34 6.32
C MET A 241 -0.78 -14.53 5.46
N THR A 242 0.18 -15.12 4.77
CA THR A 242 0.05 -16.42 4.12
C THR A 242 1.35 -17.23 4.26
N GLU A 243 1.26 -18.55 4.22
CA GLU A 243 2.43 -19.43 4.32
C GLU A 243 3.34 -19.35 3.09
N ASN A 244 2.76 -19.06 1.93
CA ASN A 244 3.47 -19.09 0.65
C ASN A 244 4.07 -17.75 0.24
N ASP A 245 4.02 -16.72 1.10
CA ASP A 245 4.65 -15.43 0.82
C ASP A 245 6.15 -15.48 1.05
N ARG A 246 6.91 -15.32 -0.04
CA ARG A 246 8.38 -15.32 0.01
C ARG A 246 8.98 -14.14 0.79
N THR A 247 8.21 -13.08 1.00
CA THR A 247 8.66 -11.91 1.76
C THR A 247 8.45 -12.08 3.26
N THR A 248 7.57 -13.01 3.65
CA THR A 248 7.23 -13.29 5.05
C THR A 248 7.37 -14.78 5.35
N PRO A 249 8.60 -15.36 5.27
CA PRO A 249 8.84 -16.73 5.72
C PRO A 249 8.46 -16.90 7.21
N GLU A 250 8.42 -18.13 7.68
CA GLU A 250 7.92 -18.44 9.03
C GLU A 250 8.62 -17.62 10.13
N GLU A 251 9.94 -17.48 10.06
CA GLU A 251 10.72 -16.69 11.01
C GLU A 251 10.24 -15.23 11.07
N VAL A 252 9.98 -14.61 9.92
CA VAL A 252 9.45 -13.25 9.81
C VAL A 252 8.04 -13.15 10.38
N ARG A 253 7.20 -14.15 10.12
CA ARG A 253 5.84 -14.19 10.69
C ARG A 253 5.85 -14.28 12.21
N GLU A 254 6.76 -15.08 12.78
CA GLU A 254 6.91 -15.20 14.23
C GLU A 254 7.51 -13.92 14.85
N ASP A 255 8.46 -13.27 14.19
CA ASP A 255 8.96 -11.96 14.63
C ASP A 255 7.84 -10.91 14.66
N PHE A 256 6.98 -10.93 13.65
CA PHE A 256 5.87 -10.01 13.56
C PHE A 256 4.83 -10.22 14.66
N LYS A 257 4.54 -11.50 15.00
CA LYS A 257 3.70 -11.85 16.15
C LYS A 257 4.33 -11.43 17.49
N ARG A 258 5.65 -11.55 17.61
CA ARG A 258 6.38 -11.06 18.81
C ARG A 258 6.33 -9.56 18.95
N LEU A 259 6.41 -8.82 17.82
CA LEU A 259 6.33 -7.37 17.82
C LEU A 259 4.92 -6.87 18.19
N TYR A 260 3.87 -7.60 17.81
CA TYR A 260 2.48 -7.23 18.04
C TYR A 260 1.73 -8.35 18.77
N PRO A 261 2.07 -8.65 20.06
CA PRO A 261 1.49 -9.79 20.79
C PRO A 261 -0.02 -9.66 21.02
N GLN A 262 -0.57 -8.44 20.94
CA GLN A 262 -1.99 -8.16 21.08
C GLN A 262 -2.77 -8.24 19.76
N ALA A 263 -2.10 -8.50 18.62
CA ALA A 263 -2.75 -8.49 17.32
C ALA A 263 -3.62 -9.74 17.11
N GLN A 264 -4.76 -9.53 16.46
CA GLN A 264 -5.48 -10.61 15.81
C GLN A 264 -4.70 -11.01 14.55
N VAL A 265 -4.42 -12.30 14.40
CA VAL A 265 -3.68 -12.83 13.25
C VAL A 265 -4.61 -13.68 12.40
N HIS A 266 -4.63 -13.42 11.09
CA HIS A 266 -5.32 -14.26 10.10
C HIS A 266 -4.31 -14.80 9.09
N LEU A 267 -4.30 -16.11 8.91
CA LEU A 267 -3.43 -16.80 7.96
C LEU A 267 -4.27 -17.31 6.78
N PHE A 268 -3.99 -16.81 5.58
CA PHE A 268 -4.61 -17.29 4.35
C PHE A 268 -3.89 -18.55 3.85
N GLU A 269 -4.65 -19.44 3.25
CA GLU A 269 -4.14 -20.67 2.63
C GLU A 269 -4.21 -20.57 1.10
N GLY A 270 -3.28 -21.24 0.42
CA GLY A 270 -3.33 -21.42 -1.03
C GLY A 270 -2.96 -20.20 -1.87
N THR A 271 -2.52 -19.09 -1.25
CA THR A 271 -2.12 -17.86 -1.93
C THR A 271 -0.70 -17.45 -1.56
N GLY A 272 -0.16 -16.46 -2.28
CA GLY A 272 1.14 -15.83 -2.01
C GLY A 272 1.00 -14.38 -1.60
N HIS A 273 1.97 -13.56 -2.00
CA HIS A 273 2.01 -12.12 -1.67
C HIS A 273 0.81 -11.33 -2.21
N ALA A 274 0.16 -11.81 -3.25
CA ALA A 274 -0.95 -11.14 -3.92
C ALA A 274 -2.34 -11.64 -3.47
N THR A 275 -2.48 -12.12 -2.24
CA THR A 275 -3.74 -12.62 -1.66
C THR A 275 -4.92 -11.65 -1.87
N SER A 276 -4.68 -10.34 -1.76
CA SER A 276 -5.69 -9.32 -2.03
C SER A 276 -6.29 -9.38 -3.44
N TRP A 277 -5.60 -10.00 -4.40
CA TRP A 277 -6.10 -10.23 -5.75
C TRP A 277 -6.66 -11.64 -5.92
N GLU A 278 -5.93 -12.64 -5.42
CA GLU A 278 -6.26 -14.06 -5.61
C GLU A 278 -7.49 -14.47 -4.82
N GLN A 279 -7.69 -13.89 -3.64
CA GLN A 279 -8.83 -14.14 -2.74
C GLN A 279 -9.49 -12.82 -2.28
N ALA A 280 -9.81 -11.95 -3.23
CA ALA A 280 -10.24 -10.57 -2.96
C ALA A 280 -11.47 -10.47 -2.02
N ASP A 281 -12.45 -11.37 -2.14
CA ASP A 281 -13.65 -11.36 -1.30
C ASP A 281 -13.33 -11.81 0.13
N ALA A 282 -12.58 -12.89 0.30
CA ALA A 282 -12.13 -13.38 1.61
C ALA A 282 -11.23 -12.34 2.30
N TYR A 283 -10.32 -11.72 1.55
CA TYR A 283 -9.48 -10.64 2.05
C TYR A 283 -10.29 -9.48 2.64
N ARG A 284 -11.34 -9.03 1.93
CA ARG A 284 -12.22 -7.97 2.41
C ARG A 284 -13.09 -8.41 3.59
N ALA A 285 -13.58 -9.65 3.56
CA ALA A 285 -14.40 -10.20 4.65
C ALA A 285 -13.63 -10.17 5.98
N VAL A 286 -12.38 -10.65 6.00
CA VAL A 286 -11.52 -10.64 7.19
C VAL A 286 -11.34 -9.22 7.76
N ILE A 287 -11.11 -8.22 6.89
CA ILE A 287 -10.97 -6.83 7.33
C ILE A 287 -12.30 -6.29 7.88
N ASN A 288 -13.41 -6.55 7.19
CA ASN A 288 -14.72 -6.05 7.62
C ASN A 288 -15.15 -6.69 8.95
N ASP A 289 -14.95 -8.00 9.13
CA ASP A 289 -15.24 -8.70 10.38
C ASP A 289 -14.42 -8.13 11.55
N PHE A 290 -13.12 -7.86 11.30
CA PHE A 290 -12.27 -7.21 12.29
C PHE A 290 -12.78 -5.82 12.68
N LEU A 291 -13.19 -5.00 11.71
CA LEU A 291 -13.67 -3.64 11.98
C LEU A 291 -15.06 -3.62 12.61
N ASN A 292 -15.97 -4.52 12.19
CA ASN A 292 -17.30 -4.65 12.82
C ASN A 292 -17.19 -5.06 14.28
N GLY A 293 -16.28 -5.98 14.63
CA GLY A 293 -16.01 -6.36 16.01
C GLY A 293 -15.41 -5.25 16.89
N LEU A 294 -15.01 -4.10 16.31
CA LEU A 294 -14.63 -2.89 17.07
C LEU A 294 -15.84 -2.13 17.59
N ASN A 295 -16.98 -2.22 16.90
CA ASN A 295 -18.19 -1.48 17.24
C ASN A 295 -19.06 -2.22 18.28
N GLU A 296 -18.74 -3.50 18.57
CA GLU A 296 -19.46 -4.34 19.54
C GLU A 296 -18.77 -4.43 20.91
N ALA A 297 -17.55 -3.89 21.05
CA ALA A 297 -16.71 -3.93 22.24
C ALA A 297 -16.65 -2.56 22.93
#